data_ce91c0fa7fce839127f332963547761b
#
_entry.id   ce91c0fa7fce839127f332963547761b
#
_cell.length_a   1.000
_cell.length_b   1.000
_cell.length_c   1.000
_cell.angle_alpha   90.00
_cell.angle_beta   90.00
_cell.angle_gamma   90.00
#
_symmetry.space_group_name_H-M   'P 1'
#
loop_
_entity.id
_entity.type
_entity.pdbx_description
1 polymer ?
#
loop_
_entity_poly.entity_id
_entity_poly.type
_entity_poly.pdbx_seq_one_letter_code
_entity_poly.pdbx_strand_id
1 'polypeptide(L)'
;MSTFVRDTGVNRKSILQKGQGRTRKLAKLAYIYERESRYFAQVAETAKEMAGEELLTLGARDLSFVFRGIWFTAAKKDFYRITYHSRLLSRVLAPLISFACTGKDDLYREARKIRWEEFMTVKQTFSITANVSESGITHSNFAGLRVKDAIADYFRDRTNRRPNVDAKDPDLVINLHIHRDFATLSIDASTGPLYKRGYREASVSAPMQETVAAAIIRMSGWDGTMPLYDPMCGSGTLLAEALMAYCRIPAQVFRTRFGFMQLPDFNPGLWEDIQVAAKKDIQPLPPGLISGSDISEHAVTAAKTNLMGLHFGGNVSVAQTDFRQIPGIADSLVVTNPPYGIRMGKDKDLKGFYQDLGLFLRERCARSFALVYFGEPKYIKHVPLAPSWKKALTIGGLDGKLVKYELY
;
A
#
# COMPACT_ATOMS: atom_id res chain seq x y z
N MET A 1 -84.40 -3.61 -43.73
CA MET A 1 -85.06 -2.91 -42.61
C MET A 1 -83.91 -2.12 -42.00
N SER A 2 -83.82 -0.84 -42.39
CA SER A 2 -84.42 0.30 -41.69
C SER A 2 -83.70 0.56 -40.38
N THR A 3 -83.05 1.64 -40.04
CA THR A 3 -83.20 3.07 -40.36
C THR A 3 -82.07 3.82 -39.68
N PHE A 4 -81.42 4.77 -40.29
CA PHE A 4 -81.40 6.22 -40.04
C PHE A 4 -81.14 6.62 -38.56
N VAL A 5 -80.37 7.66 -38.18
CA VAL A 5 -80.25 9.04 -38.67
C VAL A 5 -79.20 9.79 -37.87
N ARG A 6 -78.31 10.61 -38.56
CA ARG A 6 -77.86 11.99 -38.25
C ARG A 6 -77.20 12.30 -36.88
N ASP A 7 -76.06 12.87 -36.85
CA ASP A 7 -75.52 14.19 -37.27
C ASP A 7 -75.50 15.20 -36.12
N THR A 8 -74.39 15.93 -36.13
CA THR A 8 -74.11 17.27 -35.63
C THR A 8 -73.20 17.40 -34.40
N GLY A 9 -72.11 18.16 -34.65
CA GLY A 9 -71.60 18.99 -33.60
C GLY A 9 -70.11 19.25 -33.57
N VAL A 10 -69.68 20.12 -34.48
CA VAL A 10 -68.34 20.76 -34.41
C VAL A 10 -68.20 21.51 -33.08
N ASN A 11 -67.12 21.25 -32.36
CA ASN A 11 -66.55 22.30 -31.52
C ASN A 11 -65.05 22.21 -31.43
N ARG A 12 -64.38 23.10 -32.18
CA ARG A 12 -62.97 23.45 -32.01
C ARG A 12 -62.80 24.25 -30.73
N LYS A 13 -62.13 23.67 -29.72
CA LYS A 13 -61.49 24.46 -28.70
C LYS A 13 -60.07 23.87 -28.46
N SER A 14 -59.09 24.65 -28.83
CA SER A 14 -57.68 24.57 -28.52
C SER A 14 -57.43 24.29 -27.05
N ILE A 15 -56.72 23.19 -26.75
CA ILE A 15 -56.03 23.05 -25.47
C ILE A 15 -54.54 22.87 -25.78
N LEU A 16 -53.86 23.98 -25.59
CA LEU A 16 -52.39 24.00 -25.39
C LEU A 16 -52.08 23.14 -24.17
N GLN A 17 -51.72 21.90 -24.38
CA GLN A 17 -51.04 21.13 -23.34
C GLN A 17 -49.57 21.49 -23.36
N LYS A 18 -49.16 22.21 -22.30
CA LYS A 18 -47.79 22.51 -21.92
C LYS A 18 -46.98 21.21 -21.95
N GLY A 19 -45.96 21.18 -22.80
CA GLY A 19 -44.95 20.16 -22.78
C GLY A 19 -44.22 20.18 -21.42
N GLN A 20 -44.56 19.23 -20.56
CA GLN A 20 -43.72 18.88 -19.43
C GLN A 20 -42.44 18.22 -19.99
N GLY A 21 -41.39 19.00 -20.07
CA GLY A 21 -40.07 18.51 -20.32
C GLY A 21 -39.69 17.44 -19.27
N ARG A 22 -39.89 16.18 -19.59
CA ARG A 22 -39.23 15.09 -18.92
C ARG A 22 -37.71 15.26 -19.17
N THR A 23 -37.05 15.98 -18.28
CA THR A 23 -35.60 15.84 -18.10
C THR A 23 -35.33 14.35 -17.85
N ARG A 24 -34.92 13.63 -18.89
CA ARG A 24 -34.31 12.32 -18.73
C ARG A 24 -33.16 12.54 -17.75
N LYS A 25 -33.29 12.15 -16.48
CA LYS A 25 -32.15 11.92 -15.59
C LYS A 25 -31.30 10.92 -16.34
N LEU A 26 -30.20 11.40 -16.92
CA LEU A 26 -29.18 10.53 -17.45
C LEU A 26 -28.86 9.53 -16.32
N ALA A 27 -29.04 8.25 -16.61
CA ALA A 27 -28.75 7.20 -15.65
C ALA A 27 -27.34 7.46 -15.14
N LYS A 28 -27.16 7.56 -13.82
CA LYS A 28 -25.88 7.79 -13.17
C LYS A 28 -24.94 6.69 -13.66
N LEU A 29 -23.89 7.05 -14.36
CA LEU A 29 -22.86 6.09 -14.77
C LEU A 29 -22.24 5.58 -13.47
N ALA A 30 -22.59 4.37 -13.04
CA ALA A 30 -22.00 3.76 -11.86
C ALA A 30 -20.56 3.33 -12.20
N TYR A 31 -19.60 3.74 -11.40
CA TYR A 31 -18.21 3.37 -11.55
C TYR A 31 -17.98 1.88 -11.28
N ILE A 32 -16.88 1.31 -11.75
CA ILE A 32 -16.59 -0.12 -11.58
C ILE A 32 -16.62 -0.52 -10.10
N TYR A 33 -15.95 0.25 -9.23
CA TYR A 33 -15.93 -0.05 -7.79
C TYR A 33 -17.31 0.02 -7.13
N GLU A 34 -18.22 0.91 -7.60
CA GLU A 34 -19.59 1.01 -7.09
C GLU A 34 -20.46 -0.17 -7.54
N ARG A 35 -20.39 -0.51 -8.84
CA ARG A 35 -21.24 -1.52 -9.46
C ARG A 35 -20.85 -2.94 -9.06
N GLU A 36 -19.54 -3.19 -8.94
CA GLU A 36 -18.99 -4.54 -8.76
C GLU A 36 -18.41 -4.75 -7.37
N SER A 37 -18.35 -3.71 -6.52
CA SER A 37 -17.62 -3.73 -5.24
C SER A 37 -16.20 -4.26 -5.41
N ARG A 38 -15.58 -3.96 -6.54
CA ARG A 38 -14.30 -4.53 -7.00
C ARG A 38 -13.20 -3.50 -6.95
N TYR A 39 -12.10 -3.88 -6.33
CA TYR A 39 -10.96 -3.03 -6.04
C TYR A 39 -9.67 -3.69 -6.53
N PHE A 40 -8.58 -2.92 -6.56
CA PHE A 40 -7.27 -3.40 -6.94
C PHE A 40 -6.23 -3.09 -5.86
N ALA A 41 -5.52 -4.11 -5.39
CA ALA A 41 -4.40 -3.99 -4.48
C ALA A 41 -3.08 -4.07 -5.25
N GLN A 42 -2.24 -3.04 -5.14
CA GLN A 42 -0.87 -3.10 -5.64
C GLN A 42 0.02 -3.75 -4.58
N VAL A 43 0.82 -4.70 -4.99
CA VAL A 43 1.73 -5.45 -4.10
C VAL A 43 2.98 -5.90 -4.86
N ALA A 44 4.10 -6.06 -4.14
CA ALA A 44 5.30 -6.64 -4.71
C ALA A 44 5.06 -8.10 -5.10
N GLU A 45 5.61 -8.53 -6.24
CA GLU A 45 5.39 -9.89 -6.77
C GLU A 45 5.77 -10.97 -5.78
N THR A 46 6.88 -10.78 -5.05
CA THR A 46 7.39 -11.73 -4.05
C THR A 46 6.58 -11.79 -2.75
N ALA A 47 5.66 -10.84 -2.51
CA ALA A 47 4.78 -10.82 -1.34
C ALA A 47 3.31 -11.10 -1.70
N LYS A 48 3.01 -11.39 -2.95
CA LYS A 48 1.64 -11.41 -3.49
C LYS A 48 0.76 -12.47 -2.84
N GLU A 49 1.25 -13.67 -2.64
CA GLU A 49 0.51 -14.77 -1.99
C GLU A 49 0.16 -14.42 -0.54
N MET A 50 1.15 -13.94 0.23
CA MET A 50 0.93 -13.49 1.62
C MET A 50 -0.04 -12.31 1.70
N ALA A 51 0.01 -11.40 0.73
CA ALA A 51 -0.94 -10.29 0.65
C ALA A 51 -2.35 -10.75 0.31
N GLY A 52 -2.50 -11.81 -0.49
CA GLY A 52 -3.78 -12.46 -0.73
C GLY A 52 -4.40 -13.03 0.55
N GLU A 53 -3.60 -13.72 1.36
CA GLU A 53 -4.03 -14.23 2.67
C GLU A 53 -4.42 -13.07 3.63
N GLU A 54 -3.62 -12.00 3.64
CA GLU A 54 -3.93 -10.80 4.43
C GLU A 54 -5.26 -10.18 3.99
N LEU A 55 -5.50 -10.05 2.68
CA LEU A 55 -6.75 -9.54 2.12
C LEU A 55 -7.95 -10.38 2.56
N LEU A 56 -7.87 -11.71 2.49
CA LEU A 56 -8.93 -12.61 2.94
C LEU A 56 -9.22 -12.43 4.43
N THR A 57 -8.18 -12.36 5.26
CA THR A 57 -8.30 -12.12 6.71
C THR A 57 -8.99 -10.77 7.00
N LEU A 58 -8.75 -9.76 6.16
CA LEU A 58 -9.35 -8.44 6.27
C LEU A 58 -10.74 -8.32 5.62
N GLY A 59 -11.29 -9.43 5.07
CA GLY A 59 -12.66 -9.52 4.55
C GLY A 59 -12.80 -9.34 3.05
N ALA A 60 -11.70 -9.34 2.29
CA ALA A 60 -11.76 -9.43 0.84
C ALA A 60 -12.28 -10.80 0.39
N ARG A 61 -12.84 -10.85 -0.82
CA ARG A 61 -13.33 -12.05 -1.50
C ARG A 61 -12.92 -12.02 -2.97
N ASP A 62 -13.15 -13.11 -3.67
CA ASP A 62 -12.97 -13.24 -5.13
C ASP A 62 -11.62 -12.72 -5.61
N LEU A 63 -10.54 -13.22 -5.00
CA LEU A 63 -9.19 -12.79 -5.34
C LEU A 63 -8.80 -13.27 -6.74
N SER A 64 -8.27 -12.36 -7.54
CA SER A 64 -7.68 -12.66 -8.85
C SER A 64 -6.27 -12.09 -8.92
N PHE A 65 -5.29 -12.97 -8.94
CA PHE A 65 -3.87 -12.60 -8.96
C PHE A 65 -3.42 -12.22 -10.37
N VAL A 66 -2.78 -11.05 -10.47
CA VAL A 66 -2.19 -10.55 -11.71
C VAL A 66 -0.76 -10.06 -11.45
N PHE A 67 -0.05 -9.65 -12.48
CA PHE A 67 1.30 -9.12 -12.30
C PHE A 67 1.29 -7.89 -11.38
N ARG A 68 2.07 -7.94 -10.29
CA ARG A 68 2.19 -6.89 -9.26
C ARG A 68 0.88 -6.42 -8.62
N GLY A 69 -0.13 -7.28 -8.59
CA GLY A 69 -1.38 -6.88 -7.96
C GLY A 69 -2.38 -8.01 -7.80
N ILE A 70 -3.46 -7.66 -7.10
CA ILE A 70 -4.57 -8.56 -6.79
C ILE A 70 -5.86 -7.79 -6.99
N TRP A 71 -6.72 -8.26 -7.88
CA TRP A 71 -8.11 -7.84 -7.91
C TRP A 71 -8.87 -8.54 -6.79
N PHE A 72 -9.75 -7.84 -6.13
CA PHE A 72 -10.59 -8.40 -5.08
C PHE A 72 -11.94 -7.70 -5.00
N THR A 73 -12.94 -8.38 -4.44
CA THR A 73 -14.21 -7.79 -4.04
C THR A 73 -14.26 -7.61 -2.53
N ALA A 74 -14.93 -6.57 -2.06
CA ALA A 74 -15.10 -6.31 -0.63
C ALA A 74 -16.34 -5.47 -0.37
N ALA A 75 -17.02 -5.71 0.77
CA ALA A 75 -17.98 -4.75 1.29
C ALA A 75 -17.29 -3.43 1.64
N LYS A 76 -18.01 -2.32 1.63
CA LYS A 76 -17.46 -0.99 1.92
C LYS A 76 -16.69 -0.92 3.24
N LYS A 77 -17.21 -1.54 4.29
CA LYS A 77 -16.54 -1.64 5.59
C LYS A 77 -15.19 -2.35 5.49
N ASP A 78 -15.15 -3.47 4.77
CA ASP A 78 -13.92 -4.26 4.61
C ASP A 78 -12.91 -3.56 3.71
N PHE A 79 -13.36 -2.84 2.67
CA PHE A 79 -12.49 -1.99 1.84
C PHE A 79 -11.77 -0.90 2.67
N TYR A 80 -12.48 -0.22 3.58
CA TYR A 80 -11.85 0.75 4.50
C TYR A 80 -10.89 0.05 5.46
N ARG A 81 -11.31 -1.09 6.03
CA ARG A 81 -10.48 -1.90 6.93
C ARG A 81 -9.21 -2.38 6.25
N ILE A 82 -9.29 -2.89 5.02
CA ILE A 82 -8.13 -3.31 4.21
C ILE A 82 -7.17 -2.13 4.03
N THR A 83 -7.67 -0.99 3.60
CA THR A 83 -6.82 0.19 3.36
C THR A 83 -6.13 0.69 4.63
N TYR A 84 -6.76 0.54 5.79
CA TYR A 84 -6.24 0.99 7.09
C TYR A 84 -5.26 0.01 7.72
N HIS A 85 -5.53 -1.29 7.63
CA HIS A 85 -4.80 -2.31 8.37
C HIS A 85 -3.69 -3.00 7.56
N SER A 86 -3.80 -3.05 6.22
CA SER A 86 -2.85 -3.84 5.42
C SER A 86 -1.41 -3.40 5.61
N ARG A 87 -0.56 -4.38 5.85
CA ARG A 87 0.88 -4.23 6.05
C ARG A 87 1.68 -4.49 4.77
N LEU A 88 1.13 -5.30 3.86
CA LEU A 88 1.85 -5.82 2.69
C LEU A 88 1.52 -5.06 1.40
N LEU A 89 0.36 -4.41 1.34
CA LEU A 89 -0.05 -3.65 0.16
C LEU A 89 0.74 -2.34 0.03
N SER A 90 1.06 -1.99 -1.21
CA SER A 90 1.66 -0.70 -1.52
C SER A 90 0.63 0.39 -1.81
N ARG A 91 -0.53 0.00 -2.38
CA ARG A 91 -1.68 0.87 -2.65
C ARG A 91 -2.96 0.06 -2.72
N VAL A 92 -4.10 0.71 -2.46
CA VAL A 92 -5.44 0.19 -2.74
C VAL A 92 -6.13 1.16 -3.69
N LEU A 93 -6.65 0.67 -4.81
CA LEU A 93 -7.25 1.46 -5.86
C LEU A 93 -8.74 1.16 -5.99
N ALA A 94 -9.55 2.21 -6.19
CA ALA A 94 -10.97 2.13 -6.53
C ALA A 94 -11.14 2.44 -8.03
N PRO A 95 -11.34 1.42 -8.91
CA PRO A 95 -11.44 1.60 -10.35
C PRO A 95 -12.71 2.34 -10.74
N LEU A 96 -12.56 3.36 -11.59
CA LEU A 96 -13.67 4.15 -12.12
C LEU A 96 -14.15 3.57 -13.45
N ILE A 97 -13.27 3.54 -14.44
CA ILE A 97 -13.54 3.06 -15.80
C ILE A 97 -12.36 2.26 -16.33
N SER A 98 -12.65 1.32 -17.23
CA SER A 98 -11.66 0.63 -18.05
C SER A 98 -12.09 0.69 -19.51
N PHE A 99 -11.14 0.90 -20.43
CA PHE A 99 -11.42 1.12 -21.84
C PHE A 99 -10.22 0.75 -22.73
N ALA A 100 -10.50 0.43 -23.99
CA ALA A 100 -9.46 0.27 -24.99
C ALA A 100 -8.78 1.62 -25.26
N CYS A 101 -7.47 1.63 -25.26
CA CYS A 101 -6.65 2.83 -25.34
C CYS A 101 -5.48 2.62 -26.29
N THR A 102 -5.70 2.86 -27.56
CA THR A 102 -4.69 2.73 -28.62
C THR A 102 -3.90 4.01 -28.85
N GLY A 103 -4.37 5.14 -28.30
CA GLY A 103 -3.74 6.43 -28.47
C GLY A 103 -4.11 7.46 -27.42
N LYS A 104 -3.42 8.61 -27.51
CA LYS A 104 -3.58 9.73 -26.56
C LYS A 104 -4.99 10.33 -26.53
N ASP A 105 -5.69 10.28 -27.64
CA ASP A 105 -7.01 10.90 -27.78
C ASP A 105 -8.09 10.04 -27.09
N ASP A 106 -7.87 8.73 -27.00
CA ASP A 106 -8.71 7.84 -26.21
C ASP A 106 -8.63 8.20 -24.74
N LEU A 107 -7.41 8.41 -24.18
CA LEU A 107 -7.22 8.83 -22.80
C LEU A 107 -7.98 10.12 -22.48
N TYR A 108 -7.82 11.13 -23.32
CA TYR A 108 -8.49 12.42 -23.13
C TYR A 108 -10.02 12.25 -23.19
N ARG A 109 -10.54 11.60 -24.22
CA ARG A 109 -11.96 11.41 -24.44
C ARG A 109 -12.62 10.64 -23.30
N GLU A 110 -12.02 9.52 -22.90
CA GLU A 110 -12.62 8.68 -21.85
C GLU A 110 -12.49 9.31 -20.45
N ALA A 111 -11.36 9.96 -20.13
CA ALA A 111 -11.21 10.71 -18.88
C ALA A 111 -12.21 11.88 -18.75
N ARG A 112 -12.60 12.51 -19.87
CA ARG A 112 -13.63 13.55 -19.89
C ARG A 112 -15.06 13.07 -19.55
N LYS A 113 -15.34 11.76 -19.66
CA LYS A 113 -16.65 11.18 -19.32
C LYS A 113 -16.85 11.02 -17.81
N ILE A 114 -15.75 10.99 -17.03
CA ILE A 114 -15.81 10.91 -15.57
C ILE A 114 -16.30 12.24 -15.01
N ARG A 115 -17.22 12.17 -14.05
CA ARG A 115 -17.76 13.35 -13.36
C ARG A 115 -16.84 13.71 -12.19
N TRP A 116 -15.76 14.43 -12.50
CA TRP A 116 -14.72 14.75 -11.55
C TRP A 116 -15.17 15.59 -10.36
N GLU A 117 -16.27 16.36 -10.51
CA GLU A 117 -16.91 17.10 -9.41
C GLU A 117 -17.48 16.19 -8.32
N GLU A 118 -17.66 14.91 -8.56
CA GLU A 118 -18.05 13.94 -7.53
C GLU A 118 -16.90 13.57 -6.60
N PHE A 119 -15.64 13.73 -7.03
CA PHE A 119 -14.45 13.34 -6.29
C PHE A 119 -13.67 14.52 -5.72
N MET A 120 -13.74 15.68 -6.37
CA MET A 120 -13.01 16.87 -5.93
C MET A 120 -13.67 18.16 -6.41
N THR A 121 -13.41 19.23 -5.71
CA THR A 121 -13.78 20.59 -6.12
C THR A 121 -12.64 21.25 -6.92
N VAL A 122 -12.93 22.31 -7.64
CA VAL A 122 -11.91 23.10 -8.38
C VAL A 122 -10.85 23.75 -7.48
N LYS A 123 -11.10 23.83 -6.17
CA LYS A 123 -10.15 24.42 -5.19
C LYS A 123 -9.15 23.39 -4.66
N GLN A 124 -9.44 22.11 -4.79
CA GLN A 124 -8.57 21.02 -4.35
C GLN A 124 -7.51 20.73 -5.40
N THR A 125 -6.42 20.14 -4.93
CA THR A 125 -5.29 19.72 -5.75
C THR A 125 -5.38 18.25 -6.10
N PHE A 126 -4.74 17.85 -7.19
CA PHE A 126 -4.67 16.45 -7.57
C PHE A 126 -3.32 16.07 -8.17
N SER A 127 -3.02 14.78 -8.17
CA SER A 127 -1.90 14.22 -8.91
C SER A 127 -2.31 12.98 -9.70
N ILE A 128 -1.51 12.64 -10.71
CA ILE A 128 -1.72 11.43 -11.52
C ILE A 128 -0.46 10.58 -11.45
N THR A 129 -0.64 9.34 -11.03
CA THR A 129 0.40 8.29 -11.12
C THR A 129 0.07 7.41 -12.31
N ALA A 130 0.92 7.39 -13.33
CA ALA A 130 0.71 6.61 -14.54
C ALA A 130 1.73 5.48 -14.66
N ASN A 131 1.25 4.28 -15.00
CA ASN A 131 2.06 3.12 -15.34
C ASN A 131 1.62 2.60 -16.71
N VAL A 132 2.57 2.40 -17.59
CA VAL A 132 2.33 1.93 -18.97
C VAL A 132 3.25 0.76 -19.25
N SER A 133 2.68 -0.31 -19.81
CA SER A 133 3.42 -1.51 -20.22
C SER A 133 2.78 -2.15 -21.45
N GLU A 134 3.59 -2.70 -22.35
CA GLU A 134 3.16 -3.42 -23.56
C GLU A 134 2.08 -2.67 -24.37
N SER A 135 2.28 -1.36 -24.62
CA SER A 135 1.30 -0.50 -25.28
C SER A 135 1.95 0.40 -26.33
N GLY A 136 1.15 0.83 -27.31
CA GLY A 136 1.54 1.86 -28.28
C GLY A 136 1.84 3.22 -27.62
N ILE A 137 1.32 3.49 -26.42
CA ILE A 137 1.71 4.62 -25.59
C ILE A 137 2.96 4.22 -24.79
N THR A 138 4.11 4.77 -25.14
CA THR A 138 5.40 4.36 -24.55
C THR A 138 5.81 5.18 -23.30
N HIS A 139 5.27 6.39 -23.13
CA HIS A 139 5.68 7.31 -22.07
C HIS A 139 4.58 7.53 -21.03
N SER A 140 4.77 6.98 -19.82
CA SER A 140 3.82 7.13 -18.70
C SER A 140 3.57 8.58 -18.32
N ASN A 141 4.60 9.43 -18.30
CA ASN A 141 4.44 10.85 -18.00
C ASN A 141 3.53 11.55 -19.01
N PHE A 142 3.68 11.24 -20.29
CA PHE A 142 2.82 11.79 -21.33
C PHE A 142 1.37 11.34 -21.18
N ALA A 143 1.15 10.05 -20.90
CA ALA A 143 -0.18 9.52 -20.65
C ALA A 143 -0.85 10.22 -19.44
N GLY A 144 -0.11 10.42 -18.36
CA GLY A 144 -0.57 11.18 -17.19
C GLY A 144 -0.93 12.63 -17.53
N LEU A 145 -0.13 13.32 -18.34
CA LEU A 145 -0.42 14.69 -18.78
C LEU A 145 -1.72 14.78 -19.61
N ARG A 146 -2.01 13.80 -20.46
CA ARG A 146 -3.27 13.78 -21.22
C ARG A 146 -4.50 13.63 -20.35
N VAL A 147 -4.44 12.78 -19.31
CA VAL A 147 -5.51 12.68 -18.30
C VAL A 147 -5.63 13.99 -17.49
N LYS A 148 -4.50 14.60 -17.12
CA LYS A 148 -4.47 15.90 -16.44
C LYS A 148 -5.18 16.97 -17.27
N ASP A 149 -4.89 17.06 -18.58
CA ASP A 149 -5.52 18.01 -19.47
C ASP A 149 -7.03 17.78 -19.56
N ALA A 150 -7.47 16.51 -19.64
CA ALA A 150 -8.88 16.17 -19.64
C ALA A 150 -9.61 16.65 -18.37
N ILE A 151 -8.99 16.48 -17.21
CA ILE A 151 -9.53 16.94 -15.91
C ILE A 151 -9.56 18.46 -15.84
N ALA A 152 -8.46 19.11 -16.20
CA ALA A 152 -8.37 20.57 -16.19
C ALA A 152 -9.42 21.22 -17.10
N ASP A 153 -9.60 20.67 -18.30
CA ASP A 153 -10.60 21.16 -19.25
C ASP A 153 -12.03 20.81 -18.83
N TYR A 154 -12.24 19.67 -18.15
CA TYR A 154 -13.53 19.34 -17.56
C TYR A 154 -14.03 20.42 -16.60
N PHE A 155 -13.17 20.86 -15.68
CA PHE A 155 -13.53 21.91 -14.73
C PHE A 155 -13.58 23.29 -15.38
N ARG A 156 -12.67 23.62 -16.30
CA ARG A 156 -12.68 24.91 -17.02
C ARG A 156 -14.01 25.14 -17.74
N ASP A 157 -14.51 24.13 -18.45
CA ASP A 157 -15.74 24.25 -19.23
C ASP A 157 -16.99 24.41 -18.36
N ARG A 158 -16.95 23.98 -17.08
CA ARG A 158 -18.09 24.07 -16.14
C ARG A 158 -18.01 25.22 -15.17
N THR A 159 -16.79 25.62 -14.80
CA THR A 159 -16.59 26.59 -13.71
C THR A 159 -15.74 27.79 -14.12
N ASN A 160 -15.25 27.81 -15.36
CA ASN A 160 -14.26 28.76 -15.88
C ASN A 160 -12.95 28.80 -15.06
N ARG A 161 -12.65 27.73 -14.31
CA ARG A 161 -11.48 27.56 -13.46
C ARG A 161 -10.85 26.20 -13.68
N ARG A 162 -9.57 26.05 -13.32
CA ARG A 162 -8.84 24.77 -13.37
C ARG A 162 -8.34 24.41 -11.98
N PRO A 163 -8.45 23.14 -11.54
CA PRO A 163 -7.79 22.68 -10.33
C PRO A 163 -6.26 22.65 -10.53
N ASN A 164 -5.53 22.84 -9.45
CA ASN A 164 -4.07 22.79 -9.46
C ASN A 164 -3.57 21.35 -9.31
N VAL A 165 -2.38 21.10 -9.85
CA VAL A 165 -1.64 19.85 -9.64
C VAL A 165 -0.66 20.03 -8.49
N ASP A 166 -0.68 19.11 -7.53
CA ASP A 166 0.34 19.01 -6.49
C ASP A 166 0.91 17.58 -6.51
N ALA A 167 2.21 17.45 -6.81
CA ALA A 167 2.87 16.16 -6.87
C ALA A 167 3.34 15.65 -5.49
N LYS A 168 3.40 16.52 -4.48
CA LYS A 168 3.93 16.18 -3.15
C LYS A 168 2.84 15.82 -2.15
N ASP A 169 1.81 16.67 -2.05
CA ASP A 169 0.71 16.51 -1.10
C ASP A 169 -0.66 16.82 -1.73
N PRO A 170 -1.11 16.04 -2.72
CA PRO A 170 -2.39 16.25 -3.39
C PRO A 170 -3.56 15.86 -2.50
N ASP A 171 -4.71 16.53 -2.71
CA ASP A 171 -5.98 16.13 -2.08
C ASP A 171 -6.52 14.84 -2.70
N LEU A 172 -6.33 14.64 -4.01
CA LEU A 172 -6.78 13.46 -4.75
C LEU A 172 -5.63 12.87 -5.58
N VAL A 173 -5.40 11.57 -5.44
CA VAL A 173 -4.46 10.82 -6.28
C VAL A 173 -5.24 9.95 -7.26
N ILE A 174 -4.96 10.13 -8.54
CA ILE A 174 -5.55 9.35 -9.62
C ILE A 174 -4.49 8.38 -10.14
N ASN A 175 -4.86 7.13 -10.29
CA ASN A 175 -4.00 6.12 -10.89
C ASN A 175 -4.46 5.81 -12.32
N LEU A 176 -3.53 5.88 -13.26
CA LEU A 176 -3.70 5.43 -14.64
C LEU A 176 -2.82 4.21 -14.84
N HIS A 177 -3.43 3.10 -15.19
CA HIS A 177 -2.72 1.89 -15.59
C HIS A 177 -3.07 1.53 -17.02
N ILE A 178 -2.05 1.36 -17.87
CA ILE A 178 -2.21 0.92 -19.27
C ILE A 178 -1.39 -0.35 -19.45
N HIS A 179 -2.05 -1.40 -19.91
CA HIS A 179 -1.43 -2.67 -20.28
C HIS A 179 -2.09 -3.23 -21.53
N ARG A 180 -1.28 -3.60 -22.55
CA ARG A 180 -1.77 -4.15 -23.84
C ARG A 180 -2.90 -3.32 -24.44
N ASP A 181 -2.67 -2.01 -24.53
CA ASP A 181 -3.64 -1.04 -25.06
C ASP A 181 -5.02 -1.05 -24.39
N PHE A 182 -5.04 -1.44 -23.11
CA PHE A 182 -6.22 -1.33 -22.26
C PHE A 182 -5.90 -0.46 -21.05
N ALA A 183 -6.65 0.60 -20.87
CA ALA A 183 -6.44 1.59 -19.79
C ALA A 183 -7.48 1.45 -18.70
N THR A 184 -7.04 1.60 -17.44
CA THR A 184 -7.90 1.71 -16.27
C THR A 184 -7.56 3.00 -15.52
N LEU A 185 -8.59 3.83 -15.28
CA LEU A 185 -8.51 4.99 -14.39
C LEU A 185 -9.13 4.63 -13.04
N SER A 186 -8.41 4.92 -11.97
CA SER A 186 -8.83 4.61 -10.59
C SER A 186 -8.54 5.78 -9.65
N ILE A 187 -9.31 5.90 -8.58
CA ILE A 187 -8.90 6.71 -7.42
C ILE A 187 -7.96 5.86 -6.56
N ASP A 188 -6.83 6.44 -6.16
CA ASP A 188 -5.97 5.84 -5.15
C ASP A 188 -6.60 6.03 -3.76
N ALA A 189 -7.28 5.00 -3.28
CA ALA A 189 -7.96 5.02 -1.99
C ALA A 189 -7.00 5.22 -0.81
N SER A 190 -5.71 4.95 -1.02
CA SER A 190 -4.66 5.12 -0.02
C SER A 190 -4.11 6.54 0.07
N THR A 191 -4.40 7.42 -0.89
CA THR A 191 -3.75 8.75 -1.04
C THR A 191 -2.23 8.63 -1.00
N GLY A 192 -1.68 7.77 -1.86
CA GLY A 192 -0.25 7.51 -1.94
C GLY A 192 0.20 6.21 -1.28
N PRO A 193 1.50 5.93 -1.29
CA PRO A 193 2.01 4.60 -0.92
C PRO A 193 1.79 4.28 0.55
N LEU A 194 1.28 3.06 0.81
CA LEU A 194 0.99 2.58 2.16
C LEU A 194 2.26 2.23 2.96
N TYR A 195 3.42 2.02 2.32
CA TYR A 195 4.67 1.84 3.06
C TYR A 195 5.08 3.10 3.84
N LYS A 196 4.63 4.30 3.45
CA LYS A 196 4.80 5.52 4.25
C LYS A 196 3.83 5.47 5.44
N ARG A 197 4.21 4.72 6.49
CA ARG A 197 3.37 4.53 7.70
C ARG A 197 3.14 5.80 8.50
N GLY A 198 4.14 6.70 8.51
CA GLY A 198 4.09 7.95 9.27
C GLY A 198 4.89 7.93 10.58
N TYR A 199 5.34 6.78 11.07
CA TYR A 199 6.16 6.71 12.30
C TYR A 199 7.63 7.08 12.08
N ARG A 200 8.12 7.11 10.83
CA ARG A 200 9.52 7.41 10.51
C ARG A 200 9.77 8.93 10.53
N GLU A 201 10.25 9.43 11.66
CA GLU A 201 10.68 10.82 11.82
C GLU A 201 12.18 10.99 11.53
N ALA A 202 12.99 10.01 11.91
CA ALA A 202 14.42 9.97 11.67
C ALA A 202 14.80 8.83 10.71
N SER A 203 15.79 9.04 9.86
CA SER A 203 16.20 8.07 8.86
C SER A 203 17.71 7.93 8.79
N VAL A 204 18.15 6.71 8.51
CA VAL A 204 19.53 6.40 8.08
C VAL A 204 19.58 6.37 6.54
N SER A 205 20.79 6.29 5.96
CA SER A 205 20.92 6.12 4.52
C SER A 205 20.23 4.84 4.04
N ALA A 206 19.33 4.97 3.05
CA ALA A 206 18.59 3.87 2.40
C ALA A 206 17.90 2.90 3.39
N PRO A 207 16.89 3.36 4.17
CA PRO A 207 16.16 2.49 5.09
C PRO A 207 15.36 1.42 4.33
N MET A 208 15.10 0.29 5.00
CA MET A 208 14.18 -0.72 4.47
C MET A 208 12.76 -0.14 4.35
N GLN A 209 12.04 -0.48 3.29
CA GLN A 209 10.62 -0.15 3.18
C GLN A 209 9.80 -0.94 4.21
N GLU A 210 8.83 -0.30 4.79
CA GLU A 210 7.99 -0.85 5.86
C GLU A 210 7.20 -2.09 5.39
N THR A 211 6.68 -2.11 4.15
CA THR A 211 6.00 -3.29 3.60
C THR A 211 6.91 -4.49 3.45
N VAL A 212 8.20 -4.28 3.22
CA VAL A 212 9.19 -5.36 3.15
C VAL A 212 9.55 -5.87 4.54
N ALA A 213 9.74 -4.98 5.50
CA ALA A 213 9.95 -5.37 6.90
C ALA A 213 8.75 -6.17 7.43
N ALA A 214 7.52 -5.72 7.15
CA ALA A 214 6.30 -6.45 7.49
C ALA A 214 6.25 -7.85 6.83
N ALA A 215 6.68 -7.96 5.56
CA ALA A 215 6.77 -9.25 4.88
C ALA A 215 7.79 -10.18 5.56
N ILE A 216 8.95 -9.67 5.96
CA ILE A 216 9.97 -10.45 6.69
C ILE A 216 9.40 -10.96 8.02
N ILE A 217 8.77 -10.09 8.82
CA ILE A 217 8.13 -10.49 10.09
C ILE A 217 7.06 -11.56 9.85
N ARG A 218 6.20 -11.40 8.83
CA ARG A 218 5.21 -12.41 8.49
C ARG A 218 5.83 -13.74 8.02
N MET A 219 6.88 -13.68 7.18
CA MET A 219 7.60 -14.88 6.70
C MET A 219 8.34 -15.62 7.82
N SER A 220 8.69 -14.94 8.90
CA SER A 220 9.33 -15.55 10.06
C SER A 220 8.39 -16.49 10.82
N GLY A 221 7.07 -16.27 10.71
CA GLY A 221 6.07 -16.96 11.53
C GLY A 221 6.08 -16.52 12.99
N TRP A 222 6.76 -15.41 13.33
CA TRP A 222 6.83 -14.92 14.71
C TRP A 222 5.47 -14.45 15.21
N ASP A 223 5.07 -14.96 16.34
CA ASP A 223 3.77 -14.71 17.00
C ASP A 223 3.90 -14.10 18.40
N GLY A 224 5.15 -13.82 18.85
CA GLY A 224 5.45 -13.29 20.17
C GLY A 224 5.64 -14.34 21.27
N THR A 225 5.66 -15.63 20.95
CA THR A 225 5.94 -16.69 21.94
C THR A 225 7.40 -16.73 22.37
N MET A 226 8.29 -16.15 21.57
CA MET A 226 9.71 -15.99 21.88
C MET A 226 10.15 -14.54 21.63
N PRO A 227 11.21 -14.05 22.31
CA PRO A 227 11.76 -12.73 22.04
C PRO A 227 12.24 -12.57 20.59
N LEU A 228 12.13 -11.33 20.07
CA LEU A 228 12.68 -10.93 18.78
C LEU A 228 13.86 -9.97 18.97
N TYR A 229 14.96 -10.22 18.28
CA TYR A 229 16.16 -9.40 18.33
C TYR A 229 16.68 -9.04 16.94
N ASP A 230 16.97 -7.75 16.71
CA ASP A 230 17.65 -7.27 15.51
C ASP A 230 19.05 -6.72 15.87
N PRO A 231 20.15 -7.45 15.57
CA PRO A 231 21.52 -7.04 15.91
C PRO A 231 22.09 -5.90 15.05
N MET A 232 21.38 -5.47 14.01
CA MET A 232 21.78 -4.39 13.09
C MET A 232 20.55 -3.60 12.67
N CYS A 233 19.84 -3.05 13.67
CA CYS A 233 18.47 -2.55 13.49
C CYS A 233 18.35 -1.28 12.63
N GLY A 234 19.45 -0.58 12.36
CA GLY A 234 19.41 0.68 11.64
C GLY A 234 18.44 1.68 12.30
N SER A 235 17.52 2.24 11.52
CA SER A 235 16.46 3.13 12.05
C SER A 235 15.27 2.40 12.66
N GLY A 236 15.38 1.10 12.98
CA GLY A 236 14.38 0.32 13.71
C GLY A 236 13.18 -0.16 12.91
N THR A 237 13.27 -0.26 11.58
CA THR A 237 12.09 -0.61 10.76
C THR A 237 11.55 -2.02 11.04
N LEU A 238 12.42 -3.03 11.18
CA LEU A 238 12.00 -4.40 11.54
C LEU A 238 11.36 -4.43 12.93
N LEU A 239 11.96 -3.73 13.90
CA LEU A 239 11.44 -3.62 15.27
C LEU A 239 10.07 -2.95 15.29
N ALA A 240 9.88 -1.86 14.54
CA ALA A 240 8.62 -1.13 14.43
C ALA A 240 7.51 -1.99 13.80
N GLU A 241 7.80 -2.69 12.71
CA GLU A 241 6.80 -3.56 12.07
C GLU A 241 6.47 -4.80 12.93
N ALA A 242 7.44 -5.34 13.68
CA ALA A 242 7.20 -6.39 14.67
C ALA A 242 6.31 -5.89 15.82
N LEU A 243 6.64 -4.72 16.40
CA LEU A 243 5.82 -4.06 17.42
C LEU A 243 4.39 -3.84 16.95
N MET A 244 4.23 -3.21 15.79
CA MET A 244 2.90 -2.94 15.23
C MET A 244 2.12 -4.22 14.94
N ALA A 245 2.78 -5.29 14.47
CA ALA A 245 2.15 -6.57 14.19
C ALA A 245 1.67 -7.24 15.49
N TYR A 246 2.55 -7.36 16.49
CA TYR A 246 2.23 -7.96 17.78
C TYR A 246 1.14 -7.20 18.50
N CYS A 247 1.29 -5.88 18.64
CA CYS A 247 0.33 -5.04 19.36
C CYS A 247 -0.97 -4.79 18.58
N ARG A 248 -1.14 -5.33 17.38
CA ARG A 248 -2.31 -5.12 16.49
C ARG A 248 -2.57 -3.66 16.14
N ILE A 249 -1.52 -2.84 16.13
CA ILE A 249 -1.61 -1.44 15.76
C ILE A 249 -1.86 -1.37 14.24
N PRO A 250 -2.90 -0.66 13.75
CA PRO A 250 -3.13 -0.52 12.31
C PRO A 250 -1.94 0.04 11.57
N ALA A 251 -1.62 -0.49 10.41
CA ALA A 251 -0.45 -0.05 9.64
C ALA A 251 -0.51 1.44 9.26
N GLN A 252 -1.71 2.00 9.13
CA GLN A 252 -1.93 3.38 8.74
C GLN A 252 -2.44 4.26 9.90
N VAL A 253 -2.11 3.93 11.15
CA VAL A 253 -2.60 4.64 12.35
C VAL A 253 -2.31 6.14 12.36
N PHE A 254 -1.20 6.56 11.74
CA PHE A 254 -0.82 7.98 11.64
C PHE A 254 -1.42 8.70 10.44
N ARG A 255 -2.06 7.97 9.51
CA ARG A 255 -2.63 8.57 8.32
C ARG A 255 -4.02 9.15 8.63
N THR A 256 -4.17 10.44 8.40
CA THR A 256 -5.43 11.17 8.65
C THR A 256 -6.28 11.33 7.38
N ARG A 257 -5.66 11.28 6.20
CA ARG A 257 -6.33 11.44 4.90
C ARG A 257 -6.22 10.18 4.07
N PHE A 258 -7.35 9.67 3.61
CA PHE A 258 -7.44 8.54 2.71
C PHE A 258 -8.23 8.94 1.46
N GLY A 259 -7.81 8.45 0.29
CA GLY A 259 -8.48 8.72 -0.96
C GLY A 259 -9.91 8.16 -1.03
N PHE A 260 -10.22 7.11 -0.26
CA PHE A 260 -11.59 6.63 -0.16
C PHE A 260 -12.56 7.65 0.48
N MET A 261 -12.06 8.63 1.23
CA MET A 261 -12.87 9.73 1.78
C MET A 261 -13.37 10.69 0.69
N GLN A 262 -12.76 10.67 -0.49
CA GLN A 262 -13.16 11.46 -1.66
C GLN A 262 -14.15 10.70 -2.57
N LEU A 263 -14.47 9.44 -2.25
CA LEU A 263 -15.45 8.68 -3.03
C LEU A 263 -16.86 9.18 -2.70
N PRO A 264 -17.75 9.35 -3.71
CA PRO A 264 -19.10 9.87 -3.52
C PRO A 264 -19.96 9.09 -2.51
N ASP A 265 -19.62 7.83 -2.32
CA ASP A 265 -20.32 6.90 -1.45
C ASP A 265 -19.61 6.70 -0.09
N PHE A 266 -18.65 7.56 0.25
CA PHE A 266 -17.97 7.52 1.55
C PHE A 266 -18.96 7.59 2.71
N ASN A 267 -18.78 6.72 3.70
CA ASN A 267 -19.58 6.68 4.91
C ASN A 267 -18.72 6.97 6.14
N PRO A 268 -18.80 8.18 6.70
CA PRO A 268 -18.02 8.58 7.88
C PRO A 268 -18.28 7.71 9.12
N GLY A 269 -19.53 7.29 9.34
CA GLY A 269 -19.86 6.44 10.49
C GLY A 269 -19.22 5.07 10.43
N LEU A 270 -19.22 4.41 9.26
CA LEU A 270 -18.49 3.14 9.08
C LEU A 270 -16.97 3.31 9.28
N TRP A 271 -16.44 4.47 8.89
CA TRP A 271 -15.02 4.76 9.07
C TRP A 271 -14.69 4.96 10.56
N GLU A 272 -15.48 5.70 11.30
CA GLU A 272 -15.35 5.89 12.74
C GLU A 272 -15.44 4.55 13.49
N ASP A 273 -16.41 3.71 13.16
CA ASP A 273 -16.54 2.36 13.74
C ASP A 273 -15.28 1.52 13.57
N ILE A 274 -14.62 1.58 12.40
CA ILE A 274 -13.38 0.86 12.12
C ILE A 274 -12.25 1.39 13.00
N GLN A 275 -12.11 2.72 13.11
CA GLN A 275 -11.07 3.33 13.95
C GLN A 275 -11.26 3.00 15.42
N VAL A 276 -12.50 3.05 15.92
CA VAL A 276 -12.85 2.69 17.30
C VAL A 276 -12.56 1.21 17.58
N ALA A 277 -12.96 0.32 16.66
CA ALA A 277 -12.69 -1.11 16.80
C ALA A 277 -11.19 -1.40 16.80
N ALA A 278 -10.44 -0.80 15.87
CA ALA A 278 -9.00 -0.96 15.78
C ALA A 278 -8.28 -0.48 17.05
N LYS A 279 -8.72 0.64 17.64
CA LYS A 279 -8.15 1.15 18.91
C LYS A 279 -8.40 0.21 20.08
N LYS A 280 -9.56 -0.44 20.13
CA LYS A 280 -9.91 -1.42 21.19
C LYS A 280 -9.12 -2.73 21.04
N ASP A 281 -8.69 -3.06 19.84
CA ASP A 281 -7.96 -4.30 19.53
C ASP A 281 -6.45 -4.21 19.84
N ILE A 282 -5.95 -3.01 20.12
CA ILE A 282 -4.54 -2.80 20.47
C ILE A 282 -4.24 -3.45 21.82
N GLN A 283 -3.22 -4.32 21.81
CA GLN A 283 -2.72 -5.00 23.01
C GLN A 283 -1.33 -4.51 23.42
N PRO A 284 -0.99 -4.58 24.74
CA PRO A 284 0.30 -4.11 25.23
C PRO A 284 1.47 -5.01 24.75
N LEU A 285 2.65 -4.39 24.61
CA LEU A 285 3.89 -5.12 24.38
C LEU A 285 4.50 -5.55 25.72
N PRO A 286 4.73 -6.85 25.95
CA PRO A 286 5.48 -7.32 27.11
C PRO A 286 6.91 -6.76 27.12
N PRO A 287 7.45 -6.36 28.27
CA PRO A 287 8.85 -5.96 28.39
C PRO A 287 9.80 -7.06 27.91
N GLY A 288 10.84 -6.67 27.16
CA GLY A 288 11.86 -7.61 26.67
C GLY A 288 11.46 -8.46 25.46
N LEU A 289 10.20 -8.39 24.99
CA LEU A 289 9.75 -9.19 23.84
C LEU A 289 10.38 -8.74 22.52
N ILE A 290 10.63 -7.45 22.35
CA ILE A 290 11.28 -6.90 21.14
C ILE A 290 12.46 -6.06 21.59
N SER A 291 13.61 -6.35 21.01
CA SER A 291 14.84 -5.59 21.25
C SER A 291 15.76 -5.60 20.05
N GLY A 292 16.76 -4.72 20.05
CA GLY A 292 17.75 -4.67 18.98
C GLY A 292 18.96 -3.82 19.34
N SER A 293 19.93 -3.83 18.47
CA SER A 293 21.13 -3.01 18.57
C SER A 293 21.62 -2.56 17.20
N ASP A 294 22.47 -1.55 17.22
CA ASP A 294 23.28 -1.14 16.06
C ASP A 294 24.61 -0.59 16.56
N ILE A 295 25.66 -0.73 15.77
CA ILE A 295 26.98 -0.17 16.08
C ILE A 295 26.98 1.36 16.02
N SER A 296 26.11 1.94 15.21
CA SER A 296 26.00 3.38 14.97
C SER A 296 25.10 4.06 15.99
N GLU A 297 25.65 4.98 16.77
CA GLU A 297 24.89 5.83 17.70
C GLU A 297 23.75 6.59 16.97
N HIS A 298 24.04 7.11 15.77
CA HIS A 298 23.03 7.79 14.94
C HIS A 298 21.87 6.85 14.58
N ALA A 299 22.16 5.59 14.24
CA ALA A 299 21.12 4.61 13.93
C ALA A 299 20.27 4.27 15.16
N VAL A 300 20.90 4.08 16.32
CA VAL A 300 20.23 3.84 17.62
C VAL A 300 19.32 5.00 17.99
N THR A 301 19.81 6.24 17.85
CA THR A 301 19.02 7.44 18.12
C THR A 301 17.80 7.51 17.18
N ALA A 302 18.02 7.27 15.88
CA ALA A 302 16.95 7.25 14.90
C ALA A 302 15.91 6.14 15.21
N ALA A 303 16.36 4.94 15.58
CA ALA A 303 15.47 3.84 15.96
C ALA A 303 14.62 4.19 17.19
N LYS A 304 15.22 4.74 18.22
CA LYS A 304 14.50 5.19 19.44
C LYS A 304 13.48 6.27 19.12
N THR A 305 13.83 7.28 18.32
CA THR A 305 12.90 8.34 17.90
C THR A 305 11.70 7.76 17.16
N ASN A 306 11.94 6.88 16.18
CA ASN A 306 10.87 6.26 15.40
C ASN A 306 9.96 5.35 16.24
N LEU A 307 10.52 4.60 17.18
CA LEU A 307 9.78 3.72 18.07
C LEU A 307 8.95 4.50 19.07
N MET A 308 9.50 5.58 19.66
CA MET A 308 8.78 6.41 20.65
C MET A 308 7.50 7.04 20.10
N GLY A 309 7.41 7.26 18.80
CA GLY A 309 6.17 7.69 18.15
C GLY A 309 5.07 6.62 18.09
N LEU A 310 5.41 5.36 18.29
CA LEU A 310 4.46 4.23 18.27
C LEU A 310 3.90 3.92 19.66
N HIS A 311 2.66 3.46 19.70
CA HIS A 311 2.06 2.94 20.93
C HIS A 311 2.90 1.78 21.48
N PHE A 312 3.28 1.80 22.73
CA PHE A 312 4.21 0.87 23.40
C PHE A 312 5.65 0.85 22.84
N GLY A 313 6.02 1.80 21.97
CA GLY A 313 7.38 1.86 21.41
C GLY A 313 8.48 2.03 22.46
N GLY A 314 8.17 2.67 23.61
CA GLY A 314 9.08 2.78 24.74
C GLY A 314 9.41 1.44 25.44
N ASN A 315 8.64 0.37 25.18
CA ASN A 315 8.91 -0.97 25.67
C ASN A 315 9.90 -1.76 24.78
N VAL A 316 10.28 -1.21 23.63
CA VAL A 316 11.28 -1.80 22.74
C VAL A 316 12.66 -1.32 23.17
N SER A 317 13.54 -2.24 23.56
CA SER A 317 14.90 -1.92 23.98
C SER A 317 15.84 -1.80 22.79
N VAL A 318 16.56 -0.68 22.65
CA VAL A 318 17.56 -0.48 21.60
C VAL A 318 18.88 -0.03 22.22
N ALA A 319 19.97 -0.77 21.97
CA ALA A 319 21.30 -0.52 22.51
C ALA A 319 22.30 -0.17 21.41
N GLN A 320 23.32 0.62 21.75
CA GLN A 320 24.47 0.79 20.87
C GLN A 320 25.45 -0.35 21.15
N THR A 321 25.59 -1.29 20.23
CA THR A 321 26.47 -2.46 20.40
C THR A 321 26.83 -3.04 19.04
N ASP A 322 28.09 -3.40 18.83
CA ASP A 322 28.49 -4.25 17.71
C ASP A 322 27.98 -5.68 17.95
N PHE A 323 27.37 -6.31 16.95
CA PHE A 323 26.87 -7.68 17.08
C PHE A 323 27.92 -8.68 17.53
N ARG A 324 29.20 -8.42 17.20
CA ARG A 324 30.35 -9.24 17.64
C ARG A 324 30.57 -9.19 19.16
N GLN A 325 30.05 -8.17 19.82
CA GLN A 325 30.25 -7.95 21.29
C GLN A 325 29.02 -8.43 22.09
N ILE A 326 27.92 -8.81 21.43
CA ILE A 326 26.74 -9.35 22.11
C ILE A 326 27.10 -10.67 22.78
N PRO A 327 26.91 -10.80 24.12
CA PRO A 327 27.39 -11.97 24.85
C PRO A 327 26.67 -13.26 24.47
N GLY A 328 25.37 -13.18 24.17
CA GLY A 328 24.57 -14.31 23.73
C GLY A 328 23.07 -13.96 23.68
N ILE A 329 22.37 -14.66 22.80
CA ILE A 329 20.93 -14.59 22.61
C ILE A 329 20.44 -16.04 22.53
N ALA A 330 19.52 -16.46 23.38
CA ALA A 330 19.00 -17.80 23.35
C ALA A 330 17.47 -17.74 23.24
N ASP A 331 16.88 -18.84 22.75
CA ASP A 331 15.44 -19.04 22.67
C ASP A 331 14.70 -17.87 21.97
N SER A 332 15.27 -17.35 20.89
CA SER A 332 14.83 -16.09 20.26
C SER A 332 14.73 -16.19 18.75
N LEU A 333 13.95 -15.27 18.16
CA LEU A 333 14.02 -14.98 16.73
C LEU A 333 15.04 -13.84 16.51
N VAL A 334 16.15 -14.14 15.85
CA VAL A 334 17.06 -13.12 15.33
C VAL A 334 16.64 -12.74 13.92
N VAL A 335 16.27 -11.49 13.71
CA VAL A 335 15.86 -10.99 12.38
C VAL A 335 16.71 -9.78 12.02
N THR A 336 17.31 -9.76 10.83
CA THR A 336 18.20 -8.64 10.50
C THR A 336 18.36 -8.40 9.01
N ASN A 337 18.60 -7.13 8.67
CA ASN A 337 18.96 -6.66 7.34
C ASN A 337 20.39 -6.08 7.35
N PRO A 338 21.42 -6.93 7.25
CA PRO A 338 22.80 -6.50 7.30
C PRO A 338 23.12 -5.48 6.19
N PRO A 339 24.14 -4.63 6.36
CA PRO A 339 24.60 -3.74 5.31
C PRO A 339 25.14 -4.53 4.11
N TYR A 340 24.84 -4.05 2.89
CA TYR A 340 25.27 -4.63 1.62
C TYR A 340 25.69 -3.55 0.62
N GLY A 341 26.56 -3.92 -0.34
CA GLY A 341 26.96 -3.09 -1.47
C GLY A 341 27.47 -1.70 -1.09
N ILE A 342 26.89 -0.67 -1.67
CA ILE A 342 27.33 0.73 -1.56
C ILE A 342 27.32 1.26 -0.12
N ARG A 343 26.54 0.65 0.78
CA ARG A 343 26.42 1.10 2.20
C ARG A 343 27.68 0.92 3.03
N MET A 344 28.53 -0.03 2.67
CA MET A 344 29.76 -0.34 3.43
C MET A 344 30.98 0.43 2.93
N GLY A 345 30.94 1.08 1.77
CA GLY A 345 32.12 1.64 1.11
C GLY A 345 32.91 0.56 0.32
N LYS A 346 33.68 1.02 -0.69
CA LYS A 346 34.38 0.10 -1.62
C LYS A 346 35.48 -0.74 -0.96
N ASP A 347 35.95 -0.38 0.24
CA ASP A 347 37.16 -0.95 0.86
C ASP A 347 36.90 -1.89 2.05
N LYS A 348 35.63 -2.24 2.36
CA LYS A 348 35.33 -3.11 3.49
C LYS A 348 35.15 -4.58 3.06
N ASP A 349 35.75 -5.48 3.85
CA ASP A 349 35.67 -6.93 3.65
C ASP A 349 34.28 -7.46 4.01
N LEU A 350 33.38 -7.47 3.02
CA LEU A 350 32.04 -8.04 3.17
C LEU A 350 32.05 -9.56 3.37
N LYS A 351 33.09 -10.27 2.88
CA LYS A 351 33.24 -11.73 3.09
C LYS A 351 33.49 -12.03 4.55
N GLY A 352 34.50 -11.37 5.15
CA GLY A 352 34.79 -11.48 6.56
C GLY A 352 33.61 -11.08 7.44
N PHE A 353 32.91 -9.99 7.09
CA PHE A 353 31.68 -9.56 7.78
C PHE A 353 30.62 -10.66 7.85
N TYR A 354 30.29 -11.32 6.72
CA TYR A 354 29.29 -12.39 6.71
C TYR A 354 29.79 -13.69 7.36
N GLN A 355 31.09 -13.93 7.39
CA GLN A 355 31.69 -15.00 8.20
C GLN A 355 31.51 -14.73 9.69
N ASP A 356 31.84 -13.52 10.16
CA ASP A 356 31.62 -13.11 11.55
C ASP A 356 30.14 -13.18 11.96
N LEU A 357 29.24 -12.73 11.08
CA LEU A 357 27.80 -12.86 11.33
C LEU A 357 27.38 -14.33 11.51
N GLY A 358 27.88 -15.22 10.68
CA GLY A 358 27.60 -16.64 10.80
C GLY A 358 28.18 -17.27 12.06
N LEU A 359 29.39 -16.86 12.50
CA LEU A 359 29.99 -17.28 13.76
C LEU A 359 29.17 -16.78 14.95
N PHE A 360 28.77 -15.50 14.95
CA PHE A 360 27.88 -14.95 15.97
C PHE A 360 26.56 -15.76 16.09
N LEU A 361 25.90 -16.03 14.96
CA LEU A 361 24.68 -16.81 14.96
C LEU A 361 24.87 -18.22 15.51
N ARG A 362 25.97 -18.90 15.11
CA ARG A 362 26.26 -20.28 15.53
C ARG A 362 26.67 -20.40 17.00
N GLU A 363 27.47 -19.46 17.49
CA GLU A 363 28.13 -19.59 18.78
C GLU A 363 27.38 -18.89 19.91
N ARG A 364 26.55 -17.89 19.57
CA ARG A 364 25.92 -17.02 20.58
C ARG A 364 24.39 -16.95 20.51
N CYS A 365 23.77 -17.65 19.53
CA CYS A 365 22.30 -17.62 19.37
C CYS A 365 21.73 -19.03 19.52
N ALA A 366 21.94 -19.64 20.70
CA ALA A 366 21.51 -21.03 20.94
C ALA A 366 19.98 -21.18 20.95
N ARG A 367 19.47 -22.32 20.47
CA ARG A 367 18.05 -22.67 20.43
C ARG A 367 17.16 -21.59 19.80
N SER A 368 17.68 -20.96 18.76
CA SER A 368 17.09 -19.78 18.12
C SER A 368 16.85 -20.02 16.63
N PHE A 369 16.14 -19.09 16.01
CA PHE A 369 16.04 -19.02 14.56
C PHE A 369 16.63 -17.69 14.10
N ALA A 370 17.34 -17.68 12.95
CA ALA A 370 17.76 -16.43 12.34
C ALA A 370 17.16 -16.25 10.96
N LEU A 371 16.60 -15.09 10.72
CA LEU A 371 16.17 -14.62 9.39
C LEU A 371 17.08 -13.47 8.97
N VAL A 372 17.90 -13.73 7.96
CA VAL A 372 18.84 -12.75 7.43
C VAL A 372 18.45 -12.38 6.01
N TYR A 373 18.27 -11.08 5.76
CA TYR A 373 18.08 -10.59 4.41
C TYR A 373 19.42 -10.31 3.74
N PHE A 374 19.60 -10.89 2.56
CA PHE A 374 20.79 -10.67 1.72
C PHE A 374 20.40 -9.84 0.49
N GLY A 375 20.74 -8.55 0.50
CA GLY A 375 20.55 -7.69 -0.68
C GLY A 375 21.43 -8.13 -1.87
N GLU A 376 22.55 -8.81 -1.59
CA GLU A 376 23.39 -9.46 -2.59
C GLU A 376 23.53 -10.97 -2.25
N PRO A 377 22.77 -11.85 -2.91
CA PRO A 377 22.73 -13.28 -2.60
C PRO A 377 24.07 -14.02 -2.69
N LYS A 378 25.06 -13.45 -3.38
CA LYS A 378 26.42 -14.03 -3.48
C LYS A 378 27.13 -14.20 -2.11
N TYR A 379 26.71 -13.43 -1.09
CA TYR A 379 27.32 -13.50 0.24
C TYR A 379 26.74 -14.61 1.12
N ILE A 380 25.62 -15.24 0.76
CA ILE A 380 25.03 -16.36 1.52
C ILE A 380 26.04 -17.49 1.75
N LYS A 381 26.89 -17.77 0.75
CA LYS A 381 27.93 -18.81 0.82
C LYS A 381 29.05 -18.53 1.83
N HIS A 382 29.16 -17.30 2.33
CA HIS A 382 30.19 -16.91 3.30
C HIS A 382 29.69 -17.03 4.76
N VAL A 383 28.40 -17.27 4.97
CA VAL A 383 27.85 -17.61 6.28
C VAL A 383 28.11 -19.10 6.53
N PRO A 384 28.91 -19.49 7.55
CA PRO A 384 29.26 -20.89 7.83
C PRO A 384 28.12 -21.64 8.55
N LEU A 385 26.89 -21.59 7.98
CA LEU A 385 25.69 -22.24 8.44
C LEU A 385 24.90 -22.79 7.25
N ALA A 386 24.28 -23.95 7.43
CA ALA A 386 23.35 -24.49 6.44
C ALA A 386 21.99 -23.81 6.57
N PRO A 387 21.46 -23.19 5.51
CA PRO A 387 20.13 -22.59 5.57
C PRO A 387 19.03 -23.63 5.54
N SER A 388 17.99 -23.46 6.38
CA SER A 388 16.77 -24.27 6.35
C SER A 388 15.97 -23.97 5.08
N TRP A 389 15.90 -22.71 4.67
CA TRP A 389 15.32 -22.29 3.40
C TRP A 389 15.86 -20.95 2.92
N LYS A 390 15.65 -20.69 1.61
CA LYS A 390 15.97 -19.43 0.96
C LYS A 390 14.76 -19.01 0.12
N LYS A 391 14.27 -17.80 0.31
CA LYS A 391 13.13 -17.24 -0.46
C LYS A 391 13.54 -15.94 -1.13
N ALA A 392 13.10 -15.73 -2.36
CA ALA A 392 13.31 -14.46 -3.05
C ALA A 392 12.49 -13.35 -2.36
N LEU A 393 13.09 -12.19 -2.17
CA LEU A 393 12.42 -11.01 -1.64
C LEU A 393 13.03 -9.76 -2.27
N THR A 394 12.28 -9.11 -3.16
CA THR A 394 12.73 -7.92 -3.88
C THR A 394 12.49 -6.67 -3.05
N ILE A 395 13.52 -5.84 -2.86
CA ILE A 395 13.45 -4.56 -2.16
C ILE A 395 13.91 -3.45 -3.10
N GLY A 396 13.02 -2.50 -3.43
CA GLY A 396 13.40 -1.30 -4.18
C GLY A 396 14.12 -1.59 -5.51
N GLY A 397 13.79 -2.69 -6.18
CA GLY A 397 14.43 -3.13 -7.42
C GLY A 397 15.67 -4.00 -7.24
N LEU A 398 16.07 -4.31 -5.99
CA LEU A 398 17.14 -5.25 -5.70
C LEU A 398 16.58 -6.66 -5.51
N ASP A 399 17.08 -7.62 -6.27
CA ASP A 399 16.71 -9.03 -6.17
C ASP A 399 17.47 -9.72 -5.04
N GLY A 400 17.04 -9.48 -3.82
CA GLY A 400 17.60 -10.08 -2.62
C GLY A 400 16.97 -11.43 -2.26
N LYS A 401 17.52 -12.05 -1.22
CA LYS A 401 17.01 -13.29 -0.63
C LYS A 401 16.88 -13.16 0.88
N LEU A 402 15.76 -13.62 1.41
CA LEU A 402 15.58 -13.88 2.82
C LEU A 402 15.98 -15.33 3.08
N VAL A 403 16.83 -15.55 4.09
CA VAL A 403 17.38 -16.86 4.42
C VAL A 403 17.11 -17.17 5.89
N LYS A 404 16.57 -18.35 6.16
CA LYS A 404 16.34 -18.87 7.52
C LYS A 404 17.46 -19.84 7.89
N TYR A 405 17.96 -19.70 9.11
CA TYR A 405 18.87 -20.62 9.78
C TYR A 405 18.25 -21.11 11.08
N GLU A 406 18.41 -22.39 11.40
CA GLU A 406 18.07 -22.98 12.70
C GLU A 406 19.37 -23.11 13.51
N LEU A 407 19.31 -22.67 14.76
CA LEU A 407 20.47 -22.51 15.62
C LEU A 407 20.25 -23.39 16.88
N TYR A 408 21.15 -24.34 17.10
CA TYR A 408 21.03 -25.36 18.12
C TYR A 408 21.88 -25.06 19.37
#